data_f1d3adf045ea81da0cb62ecc3b6c8f46
#
_entry.id   f1d3adf045ea81da0cb62ecc3b6c8f46
#
_cell.length_a   1.000
_cell.length_b   1.000
_cell.length_c   1.000
_cell.angle_alpha   90.00
_cell.angle_beta   90.00
_cell.angle_gamma   90.00
#
_symmetry.space_group_name_H-M   'P 1'
#
loop_
_entity.id
_entity.type
_entity.pdbx_description
1 polymer ?
#
loop_
_entity_poly.entity_id
_entity_poly.type
_entity_poly.pdbx_seq_one_letter_code
_entity_poly.pdbx_strand_id
1 'polypeptide(L)'
;MKTIYILNGPNLNLLGQREPHIYGHDTLATIEALCQTKAKELGFEINFRQSNIEGDLVSWIQEAREKAQGLIINAASYTHTSIALHDAVKAVGLPAIEVHLTNVHAREAFRHHSYMAAATRGVICGFGPQSYTLALEAMAHILKQKEVA
;
A
#
# COMPACT_ATOMS: atom_id res chain seq x y z
N MET A 1 -7.16 -2.20 -19.54
CA MET A 1 -6.67 -1.24 -18.52
C MET A 1 -6.04 -2.03 -17.39
N LYS A 2 -4.87 -1.60 -16.94
CA LYS A 2 -4.17 -2.28 -15.84
C LYS A 2 -4.84 -2.00 -14.51
N THR A 3 -4.90 -3.00 -13.66
CA THR A 3 -5.49 -2.91 -12.32
C THR A 3 -4.40 -2.96 -11.26
N ILE A 4 -4.48 -2.05 -10.29
CA ILE A 4 -3.59 -2.00 -9.13
C ILE A 4 -4.42 -2.28 -7.88
N TYR A 5 -4.00 -3.25 -7.08
CA TYR A 5 -4.60 -3.48 -5.78
C TYR A 5 -3.93 -2.58 -4.77
N ILE A 6 -4.73 -1.82 -4.03
CA ILE A 6 -4.25 -0.98 -2.92
C ILE A 6 -4.85 -1.57 -1.65
N LEU A 7 -3.99 -2.16 -0.83
CA LEU A 7 -4.40 -2.92 0.34
C LEU A 7 -3.98 -2.20 1.62
N ASN A 8 -4.91 -2.09 2.55
CA ASN A 8 -4.75 -1.32 3.78
C ASN A 8 -5.00 -2.22 4.99
N GLY A 9 -4.11 -2.15 5.96
CA GLY A 9 -4.09 -3.00 7.13
C GLY A 9 -4.89 -2.47 8.31
N PRO A 10 -4.62 -3.02 9.51
CA PRO A 10 -5.45 -2.79 10.69
C PRO A 10 -5.47 -1.34 11.13
N ASN A 11 -6.61 -0.94 11.67
CA ASN A 11 -6.88 0.38 12.23
C ASN A 11 -6.94 1.53 11.21
N LEU A 12 -6.63 1.31 9.94
CA LEU A 12 -6.73 2.35 8.91
C LEU A 12 -8.18 2.76 8.65
N ASN A 13 -9.14 1.92 8.98
CA ASN A 13 -10.56 2.26 8.95
C ASN A 13 -10.92 3.37 9.95
N LEU A 14 -10.07 3.63 10.94
CA LEU A 14 -10.29 4.65 11.97
C LEU A 14 -9.59 5.97 11.67
N LEU A 15 -9.00 6.13 10.49
CA LEU A 15 -8.34 7.38 10.11
C LEU A 15 -9.31 8.55 10.19
N GLY A 16 -8.81 9.70 10.68
CA GLY A 16 -9.61 10.90 10.91
C GLY A 16 -10.27 10.92 12.29
N GLN A 17 -10.33 9.78 12.96
CA GLN A 17 -10.95 9.64 14.28
C GLN A 17 -9.93 9.34 15.38
N ARG A 18 -8.76 8.82 15.00
CA ARG A 18 -7.72 8.32 15.90
C ARG A 18 -6.46 9.16 15.75
N GLU A 19 -5.98 9.71 16.86
CA GLU A 19 -4.70 10.44 16.94
C GLU A 19 -4.46 11.40 15.75
N PRO A 20 -5.33 12.41 15.54
CA PRO A 20 -5.20 13.31 14.39
C PRO A 20 -3.86 14.03 14.31
N HIS A 21 -3.20 14.25 15.46
CA HIS A 21 -1.88 14.89 15.54
C HIS A 21 -0.78 14.05 14.89
N ILE A 22 -1.01 12.73 14.72
CA ILE A 22 -0.07 11.81 14.05
C ILE A 22 -0.49 11.54 12.61
N TYR A 23 -1.76 11.21 12.39
CA TYR A 23 -2.27 10.69 11.11
C TYR A 23 -3.04 11.73 10.30
N GLY A 24 -3.32 12.94 10.88
CA GLY A 24 -4.12 13.98 10.24
C GLY A 24 -5.62 13.71 10.35
N HIS A 25 -6.40 14.51 9.64
CA HIS A 25 -7.86 14.45 9.66
C HIS A 25 -8.45 13.73 8.44
N ASP A 26 -7.64 13.33 7.49
CA ASP A 26 -8.09 12.58 6.31
C ASP A 26 -8.63 11.22 6.73
N THR A 27 -9.74 10.82 6.09
CA THR A 27 -10.31 9.48 6.29
C THR A 27 -9.76 8.54 5.22
N LEU A 28 -9.96 7.25 5.41
CA LEU A 28 -9.60 6.27 4.39
C LEU A 28 -10.38 6.51 3.09
N ALA A 29 -11.64 6.94 3.19
CA ALA A 29 -12.46 7.28 2.03
C ALA A 29 -11.89 8.47 1.25
N THR A 30 -11.34 9.47 1.94
CA THR A 30 -10.67 10.61 1.31
C THR A 30 -9.43 10.13 0.54
N ILE A 31 -8.65 9.25 1.14
CA ILE A 31 -7.46 8.67 0.50
C ILE A 31 -7.85 7.86 -0.74
N GLU A 32 -8.91 7.05 -0.63
CA GLU A 32 -9.41 6.28 -1.77
C GLU A 32 -9.79 7.21 -2.93
N ALA A 33 -10.50 8.30 -2.65
CA ALA A 33 -10.90 9.27 -3.67
C ALA A 33 -9.70 9.89 -4.38
N LEU A 34 -8.64 10.24 -3.63
CA LEU A 34 -7.40 10.76 -4.20
C LEU A 34 -6.74 9.71 -5.11
N CYS A 35 -6.72 8.45 -4.67
CA CYS A 35 -6.17 7.35 -5.45
C CYS A 35 -6.96 7.11 -6.73
N GLN A 36 -8.30 7.18 -6.68
CA GLN A 36 -9.15 7.02 -7.87
C GLN A 36 -8.82 8.10 -8.90
N THR A 37 -8.71 9.35 -8.47
CA THR A 37 -8.38 10.46 -9.35
C THR A 37 -7.01 10.27 -10.01
N LYS A 38 -6.00 9.94 -9.21
CA LYS A 38 -4.64 9.73 -9.72
C LYS A 38 -4.58 8.52 -10.66
N ALA A 39 -5.24 7.44 -10.30
CA ALA A 39 -5.26 6.22 -11.11
C ALA A 39 -5.87 6.50 -12.49
N LYS A 40 -6.97 7.26 -12.53
CA LYS A 40 -7.60 7.64 -13.79
C LYS A 40 -6.66 8.44 -14.67
N GLU A 41 -5.92 9.40 -14.10
CA GLU A 41 -4.91 10.17 -14.82
C GLU A 41 -3.83 9.27 -15.44
N LEU A 42 -3.46 8.21 -14.72
CA LEU A 42 -2.39 7.29 -15.13
C LEU A 42 -2.89 6.13 -16.02
N GLY A 43 -4.20 6.03 -16.23
CA GLY A 43 -4.79 4.95 -17.02
C GLY A 43 -4.94 3.65 -16.28
N PHE A 44 -5.06 3.68 -14.95
CA PHE A 44 -5.25 2.50 -14.11
C PHE A 44 -6.68 2.41 -13.59
N GLU A 45 -7.11 1.16 -13.34
CA GLU A 45 -8.19 0.86 -12.41
C GLU A 45 -7.56 0.46 -11.08
N ILE A 46 -8.20 0.81 -9.98
CA ILE A 46 -7.73 0.38 -8.67
C ILE A 46 -8.79 -0.43 -7.94
N ASN A 47 -8.30 -1.37 -7.14
CA ASN A 47 -9.12 -2.11 -6.19
C ASN A 47 -8.60 -1.77 -4.81
N PHE A 48 -9.34 -0.91 -4.10
CA PHE A 48 -8.91 -0.33 -2.82
C PHE A 48 -9.67 -1.04 -1.70
N ARG A 49 -8.95 -1.72 -0.82
CA ARG A 49 -9.54 -2.53 0.25
C ARG A 49 -8.83 -2.28 1.57
N GLN A 50 -9.53 -2.56 2.65
CA GLN A 50 -8.99 -2.49 4.01
C GLN A 50 -9.52 -3.66 4.84
N SER A 51 -8.66 -4.22 5.69
CA SER A 51 -9.08 -5.21 6.70
C SER A 51 -8.19 -5.14 7.92
N ASN A 52 -8.77 -5.45 9.08
CA ASN A 52 -8.03 -5.64 10.31
C ASN A 52 -7.47 -7.07 10.42
N ILE A 53 -7.90 -7.95 9.53
CA ILE A 53 -7.58 -9.40 9.60
C ILE A 53 -6.40 -9.69 8.68
N GLU A 54 -5.31 -10.16 9.26
CA GLU A 54 -4.08 -10.47 8.51
C GLU A 54 -4.34 -11.46 7.38
N GLY A 55 -5.14 -12.49 7.65
CA GLY A 55 -5.48 -13.50 6.64
C GLY A 55 -6.23 -12.95 5.43
N ASP A 56 -7.07 -11.92 5.63
CA ASP A 56 -7.73 -11.26 4.51
C ASP A 56 -6.71 -10.62 3.58
N LEU A 57 -5.72 -9.94 4.15
CA LEU A 57 -4.66 -9.31 3.36
C LEU A 57 -3.85 -10.35 2.58
N VAL A 58 -3.51 -11.46 3.22
CA VAL A 58 -2.82 -12.57 2.55
C VAL A 58 -3.63 -13.07 1.36
N SER A 59 -4.92 -13.33 1.57
CA SER A 59 -5.81 -13.84 0.52
C SER A 59 -5.96 -12.84 -0.62
N TRP A 60 -6.06 -11.56 -0.32
CA TRP A 60 -6.18 -10.52 -1.35
C TRP A 60 -4.89 -10.36 -2.16
N ILE A 61 -3.73 -10.53 -1.53
CA ILE A 61 -2.45 -10.54 -2.26
C ILE A 61 -2.43 -11.71 -3.24
N GLN A 62 -2.87 -12.88 -2.81
CA GLN A 62 -2.96 -14.06 -3.68
C GLN A 62 -3.96 -13.84 -4.83
N GLU A 63 -5.10 -13.24 -4.54
CA GLU A 63 -6.09 -12.89 -5.55
C GLU A 63 -5.50 -11.95 -6.62
N ALA A 64 -4.69 -10.99 -6.19
CA ALA A 64 -4.07 -10.01 -7.09
C ALA A 64 -3.20 -10.66 -8.16
N ARG A 65 -2.62 -11.82 -7.88
CA ARG A 65 -1.82 -12.56 -8.85
C ARG A 65 -2.58 -12.78 -10.16
N GLU A 66 -3.87 -13.07 -10.05
CA GLU A 66 -4.72 -13.36 -11.20
C GLU A 66 -5.44 -12.14 -11.76
N LYS A 67 -5.62 -11.10 -10.95
CA LYS A 67 -6.52 -9.98 -11.26
C LYS A 67 -5.84 -8.63 -11.35
N ALA A 68 -4.56 -8.52 -11.03
CA ALA A 68 -3.87 -7.24 -10.98
C ALA A 68 -2.49 -7.32 -11.60
N GLN A 69 -1.93 -6.16 -11.88
CA GLN A 69 -0.58 -6.02 -12.42
C GLN A 69 0.39 -5.45 -11.39
N GLY A 70 -0.11 -4.94 -10.28
CA GLY A 70 0.74 -4.40 -9.22
C GLY A 70 0.01 -4.27 -7.91
N LEU A 71 0.81 -4.11 -6.83
CA LEU A 71 0.34 -3.99 -5.46
C LEU A 71 0.89 -2.73 -4.83
N ILE A 72 0.03 -2.00 -4.12
CA ILE A 72 0.44 -0.94 -3.19
C ILE A 72 -0.10 -1.36 -1.83
N ILE A 73 0.77 -1.46 -0.83
CA ILE A 73 0.40 -2.02 0.46
C ILE A 73 0.79 -1.07 1.59
N ASN A 74 -0.21 -0.67 2.37
CA ASN A 74 -0.02 -0.08 3.68
C ASN A 74 -0.47 -1.11 4.71
N ALA A 75 0.44 -1.97 5.15
CA ALA A 75 0.12 -3.03 6.08
C ALA A 75 -0.07 -2.54 7.52
N ALA A 76 0.10 -1.24 7.75
CA ALA A 76 -0.01 -0.62 9.07
C ALA A 76 0.89 -1.36 10.07
N SER A 77 0.38 -1.73 11.25
CA SER A 77 1.21 -2.41 12.25
C SER A 77 1.70 -3.78 11.83
N TYR A 78 1.03 -4.45 10.91
CA TYR A 78 1.50 -5.74 10.38
C TYR A 78 2.82 -5.62 9.60
N THR A 79 3.17 -4.42 9.15
CA THR A 79 4.48 -4.13 8.56
C THR A 79 5.62 -4.60 9.45
N HIS A 80 5.44 -4.47 10.76
CA HIS A 80 6.48 -4.70 11.76
C HIS A 80 6.47 -6.12 12.33
N THR A 81 5.49 -6.95 11.96
CA THR A 81 5.27 -8.25 12.60
C THR A 81 5.00 -9.40 11.62
N SER A 82 4.52 -9.11 10.40
CA SER A 82 3.97 -10.16 9.55
C SER A 82 4.96 -10.72 8.55
N ILE A 83 5.49 -11.88 8.87
CA ILE A 83 6.25 -12.69 7.91
C ILE A 83 5.29 -13.28 6.87
N ALA A 84 4.03 -13.56 7.25
CA ALA A 84 3.03 -14.10 6.32
C ALA A 84 2.76 -13.15 5.15
N LEU A 85 2.66 -11.85 5.42
CA LEU A 85 2.48 -10.86 4.35
C LEU A 85 3.72 -10.75 3.48
N HIS A 86 4.90 -10.75 4.09
CA HIS A 86 6.17 -10.76 3.36
C HIS A 86 6.21 -11.92 2.37
N ASP A 87 5.91 -13.13 2.86
CA ASP A 87 5.93 -14.33 2.04
C ASP A 87 4.90 -14.28 0.91
N ALA A 88 3.70 -13.78 1.20
CA ALA A 88 2.64 -13.65 0.20
C ALA A 88 3.05 -12.73 -0.95
N VAL A 89 3.62 -11.56 -0.64
CA VAL A 89 4.07 -10.61 -1.65
C VAL A 89 5.16 -11.24 -2.54
N LYS A 90 6.11 -11.92 -1.93
CA LYS A 90 7.17 -12.61 -2.69
C LYS A 90 6.59 -13.73 -3.57
N ALA A 91 5.63 -14.48 -3.04
CA ALA A 91 5.07 -15.63 -3.74
C ALA A 91 4.32 -15.23 -5.01
N VAL A 92 3.60 -14.09 -5.00
CA VAL A 92 2.82 -13.69 -6.17
C VAL A 92 3.66 -13.06 -7.28
N GLY A 93 4.84 -12.53 -6.96
CA GLY A 93 5.77 -12.01 -7.95
C GLY A 93 5.35 -10.75 -8.68
N LEU A 94 4.34 -10.04 -8.18
CA LEU A 94 3.92 -8.76 -8.75
C LEU A 94 4.81 -7.64 -8.24
N PRO A 95 5.02 -6.58 -9.03
CA PRO A 95 5.62 -5.36 -8.50
C PRO A 95 4.80 -4.84 -7.33
N ALA A 96 5.45 -4.55 -6.22
CA ALA A 96 4.79 -4.09 -5.01
C ALA A 96 5.54 -2.90 -4.42
N ILE A 97 4.78 -1.95 -3.87
CA ILE A 97 5.32 -0.76 -3.20
C ILE A 97 4.70 -0.69 -1.81
N GLU A 98 5.56 -0.51 -0.81
CA GLU A 98 5.12 -0.30 0.57
C GLU A 98 4.86 1.19 0.78
N VAL A 99 3.72 1.56 1.39
CA VAL A 99 3.40 2.95 1.71
C VAL A 99 3.01 3.11 3.16
N HIS A 100 3.32 4.26 3.72
CA HIS A 100 2.89 4.69 5.04
C HIS A 100 2.57 6.18 5.01
N LEU A 101 1.56 6.60 5.76
CA LEU A 101 1.19 8.01 5.87
C LEU A 101 2.24 8.81 6.63
N THR A 102 2.78 8.22 7.71
CA THR A 102 3.76 8.88 8.57
C THR A 102 5.18 8.46 8.21
N ASN A 103 6.15 9.25 8.65
CA ASN A 103 7.55 8.81 8.61
C ASN A 103 7.78 7.84 9.77
N VAL A 104 7.74 6.54 9.48
CA VAL A 104 7.89 5.50 10.50
C VAL A 104 9.24 5.56 11.23
N HIS A 105 10.25 6.13 10.59
CA HIS A 105 11.59 6.28 11.18
C HIS A 105 11.66 7.40 12.22
N ALA A 106 10.67 8.29 12.26
CA ALA A 106 10.57 9.36 13.25
C ALA A 106 9.66 8.98 14.43
N ARG A 107 9.22 7.73 14.48
CA ARG A 107 8.32 7.21 15.52
C ARG A 107 9.07 6.23 16.43
N GLU A 108 8.30 5.44 17.20
CA GLU A 108 8.87 4.47 18.15
C GLU A 108 9.80 3.48 17.44
N ALA A 109 10.85 3.03 18.16
CA ALA A 109 11.87 2.14 17.59
C ALA A 109 11.29 0.85 17.00
N PHE A 110 10.18 0.32 17.56
CA PHE A 110 9.57 -0.91 17.05
C PHE A 110 8.95 -0.73 15.66
N ARG A 111 8.80 0.52 15.18
CA ARG A 111 8.28 0.81 13.82
C ARG A 111 9.40 0.98 12.79
N HIS A 112 10.65 0.89 13.20
CA HIS A 112 11.79 1.11 12.29
C HIS A 112 12.09 -0.10 11.41
N HIS A 113 11.63 -1.30 11.81
CA HIS A 113 11.83 -2.52 11.01
C HIS A 113 10.57 -2.82 10.20
N SER A 114 10.76 -3.15 8.92
CA SER A 114 9.68 -3.55 8.04
C SER A 114 9.98 -4.90 7.42
N TYR A 115 9.09 -5.87 7.65
CA TYR A 115 9.11 -7.14 6.94
C TYR A 115 8.63 -6.98 5.49
N MET A 116 7.90 -5.89 5.20
CA MET A 116 7.39 -5.63 3.85
C MET A 116 8.46 -5.05 2.93
N ALA A 117 9.39 -4.26 3.47
CA ALA A 117 10.38 -3.54 2.67
C ALA A 117 11.20 -4.47 1.79
N ALA A 118 11.65 -5.61 2.33
CA ALA A 118 12.47 -6.56 1.58
C ALA A 118 11.68 -7.31 0.48
N ALA A 119 10.35 -7.32 0.56
CA ALA A 119 9.48 -7.98 -0.41
C ALA A 119 8.97 -7.02 -1.48
N THR A 120 9.21 -5.73 -1.34
CA THR A 120 8.69 -4.69 -2.25
C THR A 120 9.82 -4.04 -3.06
N ARG A 121 9.43 -3.36 -4.15
CA ARG A 121 10.38 -2.61 -4.98
C ARG A 121 10.91 -1.37 -4.27
N GLY A 122 10.11 -0.78 -3.41
CA GLY A 122 10.50 0.41 -2.68
C GLY A 122 9.48 0.79 -1.62
N VAL A 123 9.83 1.80 -0.82
CA VAL A 123 9.03 2.28 0.29
C VAL A 123 8.82 3.77 0.15
N ILE A 124 7.58 4.22 0.29
CA ILE A 124 7.23 5.65 0.34
C ILE A 124 6.53 5.90 1.65
N CYS A 125 7.07 6.76 2.48
CA CYS A 125 6.47 7.07 3.78
C CYS A 125 6.67 8.54 4.13
N GLY A 126 5.79 9.09 4.96
CA GLY A 126 5.98 10.40 5.55
C GLY A 126 5.29 11.57 4.85
N PHE A 127 4.54 11.33 3.77
CA PHE A 127 3.93 12.40 2.99
C PHE A 127 2.41 12.40 3.07
N GLY A 128 1.84 11.77 4.12
CA GLY A 128 0.40 11.69 4.29
C GLY A 128 -0.26 10.94 3.13
N PRO A 129 -1.48 11.34 2.73
CA PRO A 129 -2.17 10.71 1.60
C PRO A 129 -1.38 10.76 0.30
N GLN A 130 -0.51 11.75 0.11
CA GLN A 130 0.33 11.85 -1.06
C GLN A 130 1.29 10.66 -1.20
N SER A 131 1.61 9.97 -0.11
CA SER A 131 2.41 8.74 -0.19
C SER A 131 1.76 7.72 -1.13
N TYR A 132 0.44 7.62 -1.11
CA TYR A 132 -0.31 6.72 -1.99
C TYR A 132 -0.29 7.16 -3.46
N THR A 133 -0.48 8.46 -3.71
CA THR A 133 -0.49 8.97 -5.09
C THR A 133 0.90 8.90 -5.71
N LEU A 134 1.93 9.14 -4.91
CA LEU A 134 3.32 8.95 -5.36
C LEU A 134 3.61 7.48 -5.68
N ALA A 135 3.05 6.56 -4.91
CA ALA A 135 3.19 5.13 -5.19
C ALA A 135 2.53 4.74 -6.51
N LEU A 136 1.37 5.33 -6.82
CA LEU A 136 0.72 5.09 -8.13
C LEU A 136 1.59 5.61 -9.28
N GLU A 137 2.22 6.76 -9.13
CA GLU A 137 3.14 7.30 -10.13
C GLU A 137 4.37 6.39 -10.29
N ALA A 138 4.94 5.91 -9.19
CA ALA A 138 6.05 4.96 -9.23
C ALA A 138 5.64 3.66 -9.90
N MET A 139 4.44 3.15 -9.62
CA MET A 139 3.92 1.94 -10.23
C MET A 139 3.76 2.11 -11.74
N ALA A 140 3.28 3.27 -12.20
CA ALA A 140 3.15 3.55 -13.62
C ALA A 140 4.52 3.48 -14.31
N HIS A 141 5.55 4.01 -13.68
CA HIS A 141 6.92 3.94 -14.18
C HIS A 141 7.42 2.50 -14.25
N ILE A 142 7.23 1.72 -13.19
CA ILE A 142 7.65 0.31 -13.14
C ILE A 142 6.99 -0.50 -14.25
N LEU A 143 5.68 -0.34 -14.44
CA LEU A 143 4.94 -1.11 -15.43
C LEU A 143 5.29 -0.73 -16.86
N LYS A 144 5.63 0.53 -17.11
CA LYS A 144 6.16 0.97 -18.41
C LYS A 144 7.50 0.31 -18.73
N GLN A 145 8.40 0.23 -17.76
CA GLN A 145 9.69 -0.43 -17.94
C GLN A 145 9.50 -1.91 -18.29
N LYS A 146 8.54 -2.58 -17.66
CA LYS A 146 8.23 -3.98 -17.95
C LYS A 146 7.75 -4.18 -19.38
N GLU A 147 6.99 -3.26 -19.93
CA GLU A 147 6.48 -3.35 -21.31
C GLU A 147 7.59 -3.19 -22.34
N VAL A 148 8.61 -2.41 -22.03
CA VAL A 148 9.73 -2.12 -22.93
C VAL A 148 10.81 -3.21 -22.84
N ALA A 149 10.93 -3.84 -21.68
CA ALA A 149 11.86 -4.92 -21.48
C ALA A 149 11.29 -6.23 -22.03
#